data_e3672afb9bbe6920b07ea936ada03028
#
_entry.id   e3672afb9bbe6920b07ea936ada03028
#
_cell.length_a   1.000
_cell.length_b   1.000
_cell.length_c   1.000
_cell.angle_alpha   90.00
_cell.angle_beta   90.00
_cell.angle_gamma   90.00
#
_symmetry.space_group_name_H-M   'P 1'
#
loop_
_entity.id
_entity.type
_entity.pdbx_description
1 polymer ?
#
loop_
_entity_poly.entity_id
_entity_poly.type
_entity_poly.pdbx_seq_one_letter_code
_entity_poly.pdbx_strand_id
1 'polypeptide(L)'
;MNKDYAIFASGCFWCTEAIFDNLNGVISVVPGYIGGTVSNPSYEQVCSGTTGHAEAIKITYDREILSFENLLKVFFETHDPTTLNRQGNDVGTQYRSSIFYKNEFELNFSKNYIATLEKSGVFSSKIVTTLEMETKFFEAEEYHKKYFYNLSLIHI
;
A
#
# COMPACT_ATOMS: atom_id res chain seq x y z
N MET A 1 -5.07 14.06 19.83
CA MET A 1 -4.65 13.41 18.59
C MET A 1 -5.57 12.22 18.32
N ASN A 2 -6.14 12.17 17.12
CA ASN A 2 -7.06 11.11 16.68
C ASN A 2 -6.35 10.15 15.72
N LYS A 3 -5.76 9.11 16.26
CA LYS A 3 -5.01 8.14 15.44
C LYS A 3 -5.93 7.16 14.74
N ASP A 4 -5.64 6.89 13.48
CA ASP A 4 -6.25 5.82 12.71
C ASP A 4 -5.16 5.21 11.83
N TYR A 5 -5.49 4.12 11.15
CA TYR A 5 -4.53 3.51 10.22
C TYR A 5 -5.22 3.02 8.96
N ALA A 6 -4.43 2.90 7.90
CA ALA A 6 -4.86 2.31 6.63
C ALA A 6 -3.74 1.41 6.10
N ILE A 7 -4.09 0.37 5.34
CA ILE A 7 -3.13 -0.56 4.77
C ILE A 7 -3.32 -0.60 3.26
N PHE A 8 -2.26 -0.22 2.53
CA PHE A 8 -2.25 -0.13 1.08
C PHE A 8 -1.10 -0.94 0.48
N ALA A 9 -1.35 -1.53 -0.68
CA ALA A 9 -0.34 -2.19 -1.49
C ALA A 9 -0.30 -1.52 -2.86
N SER A 10 0.88 -1.04 -3.28
CA SER A 10 1.05 -0.33 -4.55
C SER A 10 2.37 -0.69 -5.23
N GLY A 11 2.77 -1.95 -5.12
CA GLY A 11 4.03 -2.45 -5.66
C GLY A 11 5.11 -2.53 -4.60
N CYS A 12 6.33 -2.15 -4.94
CA CYS A 12 7.44 -2.22 -4.01
C CYS A 12 7.20 -1.33 -2.78
N PHE A 13 7.19 -1.92 -1.58
CA PHE A 13 6.89 -1.18 -0.36
C PHE A 13 7.98 -0.17 0.02
N TRP A 14 9.18 -0.29 -0.51
CA TRP A 14 10.23 0.71 -0.29
C TRP A 14 9.83 2.07 -0.89
N CYS A 15 9.32 2.06 -2.13
CA CYS A 15 8.85 3.28 -2.81
C CYS A 15 7.62 3.85 -2.11
N THR A 16 6.69 2.98 -1.76
CA THR A 16 5.42 3.36 -1.14
C THR A 16 5.68 3.97 0.25
N GLU A 17 6.54 3.37 1.04
CA GLU A 17 6.93 3.91 2.35
C GLU A 17 7.48 5.33 2.23
N ALA A 18 8.41 5.55 1.32
CA ALA A 18 9.04 6.85 1.13
C ALA A 18 8.03 7.94 0.79
N ILE A 19 7.04 7.61 -0.05
CA ILE A 19 6.00 8.55 -0.46
C ILE A 19 5.14 8.97 0.73
N PHE A 20 4.61 8.00 1.47
CA PHE A 20 3.66 8.29 2.56
C PHE A 20 4.34 8.84 3.81
N ASP A 21 5.57 8.44 4.08
CA ASP A 21 6.30 8.90 5.27
C ASP A 21 6.53 10.41 5.27
N ASN A 22 6.51 11.05 4.12
CA ASN A 22 6.72 12.49 3.96
C ASN A 22 5.44 13.33 4.05
N LEU A 23 4.27 12.70 4.18
CA LEU A 23 3.01 13.43 4.25
C LEU A 23 2.79 14.02 5.64
N ASN A 24 2.39 15.30 5.68
CA ASN A 24 2.01 15.95 6.94
C ASN A 24 0.77 15.26 7.50
N GLY A 25 0.84 14.86 8.75
CA GLY A 25 -0.23 14.11 9.43
C GLY A 25 0.00 12.62 9.51
N VAL A 26 0.98 12.08 8.77
CA VAL A 26 1.39 10.69 8.91
C VAL A 26 2.30 10.57 10.13
N ILE A 27 1.93 9.67 11.04
CA ILE A 27 2.67 9.43 12.28
C ILE A 27 3.75 8.38 12.06
N SER A 28 3.39 7.29 11.38
CA SER A 28 4.33 6.22 11.07
C SER A 28 3.89 5.44 9.84
N VAL A 29 4.87 4.87 9.14
CA VAL A 29 4.64 3.96 8.01
C VAL A 29 5.49 2.72 8.26
N VAL A 30 4.84 1.55 8.26
CA VAL A 30 5.52 0.27 8.50
C VAL A 30 5.34 -0.61 7.28
N PRO A 31 6.43 -1.02 6.59
CA PRO A 31 6.33 -1.98 5.50
C PRO A 31 6.08 -3.39 6.03
N GLY A 32 5.37 -4.20 5.26
CA GLY A 32 5.06 -5.56 5.67
C GLY A 32 4.36 -6.36 4.59
N TYR A 33 3.77 -7.47 5.00
CA TYR A 33 3.12 -8.45 4.14
C TYR A 33 1.72 -8.75 4.64
N ILE A 34 0.75 -8.83 3.73
CA ILE A 34 -0.64 -9.07 4.10
C ILE A 34 -1.41 -9.70 2.93
N GLY A 35 -2.48 -10.40 3.26
CA GLY A 35 -3.41 -10.94 2.27
C GLY A 35 -3.09 -12.34 1.78
N GLY A 36 -2.04 -12.94 2.28
CA GLY A 36 -1.64 -14.30 1.92
C GLY A 36 -1.97 -15.34 2.99
N THR A 37 -1.40 -16.53 2.84
CA THR A 37 -1.71 -17.68 3.68
C THR A 37 -0.57 -18.13 4.61
N VAL A 38 0.64 -17.64 4.39
CA VAL A 38 1.83 -18.03 5.17
C VAL A 38 1.98 -17.14 6.38
N SER A 39 2.12 -17.74 7.59
CA SER A 39 2.37 -16.99 8.82
C SER A 39 3.83 -16.61 8.91
N ASN A 40 4.10 -15.37 9.36
CA ASN A 40 5.46 -14.85 9.54
C ASN A 40 6.34 -15.08 8.30
N PRO A 41 5.90 -14.65 7.11
CA PRO A 41 6.65 -14.88 5.88
C PRO A 41 7.95 -14.08 5.89
N SER A 42 8.99 -14.62 5.26
CA SER A 42 10.20 -13.86 4.98
C SER A 42 10.05 -13.12 3.64
N TYR A 43 10.90 -12.12 3.42
CA TYR A 43 10.94 -11.41 2.14
C TYR A 43 11.17 -12.37 0.97
N GLU A 44 12.07 -13.33 1.15
CA GLU A 44 12.37 -14.33 0.12
C GLU A 44 11.15 -15.19 -0.21
N GLN A 45 10.39 -15.60 0.80
CA GLN A 45 9.15 -16.37 0.60
C GLN A 45 8.13 -15.56 -0.17
N VAL A 46 7.94 -14.29 0.18
CA VAL A 46 6.99 -13.41 -0.52
C VAL A 46 7.42 -13.20 -1.97
N CYS A 47 8.71 -12.95 -2.20
CA CYS A 47 9.26 -12.75 -3.55
C CYS A 47 9.14 -13.99 -4.44
N SER A 48 9.01 -15.19 -3.86
CA SER A 48 8.78 -16.40 -4.63
C SER A 48 7.40 -16.42 -5.31
N GLY A 49 6.47 -15.57 -4.85
CA GLY A 49 5.12 -15.50 -5.40
C GLY A 49 4.19 -16.62 -4.93
N THR A 50 4.61 -17.43 -3.94
CA THR A 50 3.85 -18.60 -3.49
C THR A 50 3.06 -18.38 -2.21
N THR A 51 3.29 -17.29 -1.50
CA THR A 51 2.62 -17.01 -0.22
C THR A 51 1.23 -16.38 -0.37
N GLY A 52 0.96 -15.75 -1.50
CA GLY A 52 -0.25 -14.96 -1.71
C GLY A 52 -0.22 -13.59 -1.05
N HIS A 53 0.82 -13.27 -0.28
CA HIS A 53 0.95 -11.96 0.36
C HIS A 53 1.30 -10.87 -0.64
N ALA A 54 0.77 -9.66 -0.38
CA ALA A 54 1.20 -8.46 -1.05
C ALA A 54 2.23 -7.74 -0.19
N GLU A 55 3.20 -7.08 -0.83
CA GLU A 55 4.01 -6.08 -0.16
C GLU A 55 3.13 -4.86 0.08
N ALA A 56 3.04 -4.44 1.32
CA ALA A 56 2.12 -3.39 1.72
C ALA A 56 2.74 -2.48 2.77
N ILE A 57 2.08 -1.36 3.01
CA ILE A 57 2.45 -0.46 4.10
C ILE A 57 1.24 -0.27 5.01
N LYS A 58 1.51 -0.18 6.30
CA LYS A 58 0.53 0.22 7.31
C LYS A 58 0.84 1.66 7.68
N ILE A 59 -0.08 2.56 7.35
CA ILE A 59 0.06 4.00 7.58
C ILE A 59 -0.75 4.36 8.81
N THR A 60 -0.09 4.82 9.86
CA THR A 60 -0.76 5.40 11.03
C THR A 60 -0.77 6.91 10.84
N TYR A 61 -1.93 7.52 10.96
CA TYR A 61 -2.10 8.94 10.67
C TYR A 61 -3.01 9.62 11.69
N ASP A 62 -2.90 10.95 11.76
CA ASP A 62 -3.74 11.80 12.59
C ASP A 62 -4.95 12.26 11.78
N ARG A 63 -6.14 11.79 12.18
CA ARG A 63 -7.39 12.10 11.49
C ARG A 63 -7.76 13.59 11.55
N GLU A 64 -7.15 14.34 12.45
CA GLU A 64 -7.38 15.78 12.53
C GLU A 64 -6.61 16.52 11.43
N ILE A 65 -5.59 15.89 10.83
CA ILE A 65 -4.75 16.49 9.79
C ILE A 65 -5.02 15.86 8.43
N LEU A 66 -5.15 14.53 8.38
CA LEU A 66 -5.38 13.77 7.16
C LEU A 66 -6.67 12.97 7.26
N SER A 67 -7.34 12.77 6.13
CA SER A 67 -8.48 11.88 6.01
C SER A 67 -8.11 10.64 5.22
N PHE A 68 -8.95 9.60 5.29
CA PHE A 68 -8.81 8.42 4.44
C PHE A 68 -8.88 8.82 2.95
N GLU A 69 -9.71 9.81 2.61
CA GLU A 69 -9.80 10.35 1.25
C GLU A 69 -8.46 10.92 0.78
N ASN A 70 -7.77 11.68 1.63
CA ASN A 70 -6.46 12.23 1.30
C ASN A 70 -5.45 11.12 1.03
N LEU A 71 -5.48 10.05 1.83
CA LEU A 71 -4.59 8.90 1.64
C LEU A 71 -4.88 8.18 0.33
N LEU A 72 -6.16 7.98 -0.01
CA LEU A 72 -6.55 7.36 -1.29
C LEU A 72 -6.08 8.19 -2.48
N LYS A 73 -6.19 9.51 -2.38
CA LYS A 73 -5.74 10.40 -3.45
C LYS A 73 -4.25 10.21 -3.72
N VAL A 74 -3.43 10.21 -2.68
CA VAL A 74 -1.99 9.97 -2.81
C VAL A 74 -1.72 8.58 -3.38
N PHE A 75 -2.44 7.56 -2.90
CA PHE A 75 -2.30 6.19 -3.37
C PHE A 75 -2.51 6.08 -4.88
N PHE A 76 -3.61 6.63 -5.38
CA PHE A 76 -3.94 6.54 -6.81
C PHE A 76 -3.11 7.47 -7.69
N GLU A 77 -2.54 8.53 -7.15
CA GLU A 77 -1.69 9.47 -7.91
C GLU A 77 -0.24 9.02 -8.00
N THR A 78 0.20 8.07 -7.17
CA THR A 78 1.61 7.72 -7.03
C THR A 78 1.97 6.32 -7.52
N HIS A 79 1.03 5.57 -8.08
CA HIS A 79 1.32 4.28 -8.70
C HIS A 79 0.35 4.05 -9.87
N ASP A 80 0.61 3.01 -10.66
CA ASP A 80 -0.28 2.64 -11.77
C ASP A 80 -1.29 1.59 -11.28
N PRO A 81 -2.56 1.97 -11.07
CA PRO A 81 -3.57 1.02 -10.58
C PRO A 81 -4.21 0.19 -11.70
N THR A 82 -3.68 0.26 -12.93
CA THR A 82 -4.27 -0.39 -14.10
C THR A 82 -3.50 -1.63 -14.56
N THR A 83 -2.38 -1.95 -13.92
CA THR A 83 -1.56 -3.11 -14.28
C THR A 83 -1.77 -4.25 -13.29
N LEU A 84 -2.32 -5.37 -13.78
CA LEU A 84 -2.66 -6.51 -12.93
C LEU A 84 -1.40 -7.20 -12.42
N ASN A 85 -1.31 -7.35 -11.10
CA ASN A 85 -0.19 -8.02 -10.43
C ASN A 85 1.18 -7.54 -10.90
N ARG A 86 1.28 -6.25 -11.14
CA ARG A 86 2.49 -5.64 -11.68
C ARG A 86 2.57 -4.17 -11.32
N GLN A 87 3.77 -3.71 -11.04
CA GLN A 87 4.04 -2.27 -10.91
C GLN A 87 5.38 -1.98 -11.57
N GLY A 88 5.32 -1.30 -12.73
CA GLY A 88 6.53 -1.06 -13.52
C GLY A 88 7.19 -2.36 -13.96
N ASN A 89 8.43 -2.56 -13.58
CA ASN A 89 9.20 -3.77 -13.89
C ASN A 89 9.00 -4.90 -12.87
N ASP A 90 8.36 -4.62 -11.76
CA ASP A 90 8.10 -5.62 -10.72
C ASP A 90 6.82 -6.39 -11.07
N VAL A 91 6.96 -7.71 -11.29
CA VAL A 91 5.88 -8.58 -11.73
C VAL A 91 5.65 -9.68 -10.70
N GLY A 92 4.38 -9.89 -10.34
CA GLY A 92 3.96 -10.92 -9.40
C GLY A 92 2.81 -10.45 -8.53
N THR A 93 2.09 -11.41 -7.92
CA THR A 93 0.96 -11.11 -7.04
C THR A 93 1.37 -10.29 -5.83
N GLN A 94 2.63 -10.40 -5.39
CA GLN A 94 3.16 -9.62 -4.28
C GLN A 94 3.24 -8.12 -4.59
N TYR A 95 3.20 -7.74 -5.85
CA TYR A 95 3.24 -6.33 -6.29
C TYR A 95 1.88 -5.81 -6.74
N ARG A 96 0.80 -6.52 -6.42
CA ARG A 96 -0.54 -6.09 -6.81
C ARG A 96 -0.96 -4.80 -6.13
N SER A 97 -1.79 -4.03 -6.82
CA SER A 97 -2.45 -2.85 -6.26
C SER A 97 -3.64 -3.30 -5.41
N SER A 98 -3.67 -2.95 -4.14
CA SER A 98 -4.76 -3.37 -3.25
C SER A 98 -4.96 -2.40 -2.10
N ILE A 99 -6.21 -2.31 -1.66
CA ILE A 99 -6.60 -1.59 -0.45
C ILE A 99 -7.15 -2.64 0.51
N PHE A 100 -6.54 -2.76 1.69
CA PHE A 100 -6.97 -3.72 2.72
C PHE A 100 -7.86 -2.98 3.71
N TYR A 101 -9.18 -3.06 3.47
CA TYR A 101 -10.16 -2.33 4.28
C TYR A 101 -10.41 -3.03 5.62
N LYS A 102 -10.64 -2.23 6.68
CA LYS A 102 -10.94 -2.76 8.02
C LYS A 102 -12.40 -2.60 8.43
N ASN A 103 -13.19 -1.85 7.65
CA ASN A 103 -14.61 -1.64 7.93
C ASN A 103 -15.37 -1.30 6.65
N GLU A 104 -16.70 -1.26 6.76
CA GLU A 104 -17.56 -0.97 5.60
C GLU A 104 -17.39 0.44 5.07
N PHE A 105 -17.05 1.40 5.92
CA PHE A 105 -16.79 2.78 5.47
C PHE A 105 -15.64 2.80 4.48
N GLU A 106 -14.51 2.17 4.83
CA GLU A 106 -13.35 2.12 3.94
C GLU A 106 -13.67 1.38 2.64
N LEU A 107 -14.40 0.27 2.73
CA LEU A 107 -14.80 -0.50 1.55
C LEU A 107 -15.67 0.33 0.61
N ASN A 108 -16.73 0.92 1.13
CA ASN A 108 -17.68 1.68 0.32
C ASN A 108 -17.06 2.96 -0.23
N PHE A 109 -16.27 3.65 0.57
CA PHE A 109 -15.57 4.86 0.13
C PHE A 109 -14.59 4.54 -1.00
N SER A 110 -13.83 3.44 -0.86
CA SER A 110 -12.89 3.00 -1.88
C SER A 110 -13.58 2.61 -3.19
N LYS A 111 -14.70 1.89 -3.11
CA LYS A 111 -15.50 1.52 -4.28
C LYS A 111 -15.97 2.76 -5.03
N ASN A 112 -16.51 3.74 -4.31
CA ASN A 112 -17.01 4.97 -4.90
C ASN A 112 -15.89 5.81 -5.51
N TYR A 113 -14.74 5.85 -4.85
CA TYR A 113 -13.58 6.58 -5.33
C TYR A 113 -13.07 5.99 -6.65
N ILE A 114 -12.94 4.67 -6.72
CA ILE A 114 -12.52 3.96 -7.93
C ILE A 114 -13.52 4.22 -9.08
N ALA A 115 -14.81 4.12 -8.80
CA ALA A 115 -15.84 4.37 -9.81
C ALA A 115 -15.76 5.80 -10.35
N THR A 116 -15.51 6.77 -9.48
CA THR A 116 -15.36 8.18 -9.87
C THR A 116 -14.13 8.37 -10.76
N LEU A 117 -13.00 7.76 -10.41
CA LEU A 117 -11.77 7.82 -11.20
C LEU A 117 -11.97 7.21 -12.59
N GLU A 118 -12.65 6.06 -12.67
CA GLU A 118 -12.92 5.40 -13.95
C GLU A 118 -13.81 6.26 -14.85
N LYS A 119 -14.82 6.90 -14.27
CA LYS A 119 -15.70 7.81 -15.04
C LYS A 119 -15.00 9.07 -15.49
N SER A 120 -14.01 9.55 -14.75
CA SER A 120 -13.29 10.78 -15.07
C SER A 120 -12.37 10.64 -16.30
N GLY A 121 -12.01 9.40 -16.66
CA GLY A 121 -11.11 9.14 -17.79
C GLY A 121 -9.66 9.49 -17.51
N VAL A 122 -9.27 9.68 -16.25
CA VAL A 122 -7.88 9.98 -15.85
C VAL A 122 -6.93 8.84 -16.26
N PHE A 123 -7.41 7.59 -16.16
CA PHE A 123 -6.65 6.41 -16.60
C PHE A 123 -7.20 5.90 -17.92
N SER A 124 -6.32 5.55 -18.84
CA SER A 124 -6.70 5.02 -20.16
C SER A 124 -7.18 3.56 -20.11
N SER A 125 -6.86 2.85 -19.04
CA SER A 125 -7.25 1.45 -18.82
C SER A 125 -8.04 1.31 -17.54
N LYS A 126 -8.74 0.18 -17.40
CA LYS A 126 -9.53 -0.12 -16.22
C LYS A 126 -8.64 -0.23 -14.97
N ILE A 127 -9.13 0.30 -13.85
CA ILE A 127 -8.47 0.14 -12.55
C ILE A 127 -8.63 -1.31 -12.10
N VAL A 128 -7.52 -1.97 -11.76
CA VAL A 128 -7.49 -3.35 -11.30
C VAL A 128 -7.17 -3.49 -9.82
N THR A 129 -7.14 -2.37 -9.09
CA THR A 129 -6.93 -2.38 -7.64
C THR A 129 -7.96 -3.26 -6.96
N THR A 130 -7.51 -4.22 -6.15
CA THR A 130 -8.41 -5.09 -5.39
C THR A 130 -8.78 -4.46 -4.05
N LEU A 131 -10.00 -4.77 -3.58
CA LEU A 131 -10.45 -4.38 -2.26
C LEU A 131 -10.53 -5.66 -1.44
N GLU A 132 -9.57 -5.84 -0.53
CA GLU A 132 -9.44 -7.06 0.27
C GLU A 132 -9.70 -6.74 1.73
N MET A 133 -10.42 -7.63 2.42
CA MET A 133 -10.63 -7.47 3.86
C MET A 133 -9.30 -7.62 4.59
N GLU A 134 -9.07 -6.75 5.56
CA GLU A 134 -7.87 -6.81 6.39
C GLU A 134 -7.74 -8.19 7.05
N THR A 135 -6.57 -8.77 6.91
CA THR A 135 -6.14 -9.96 7.62
C THR A 135 -4.91 -9.60 8.46
N LYS A 136 -4.20 -10.57 9.00
CA LYS A 136 -3.05 -10.28 9.82
C LYS A 136 -1.93 -9.64 8.98
N PHE A 137 -1.43 -8.51 9.46
CA PHE A 137 -0.29 -7.80 8.87
C PHE A 137 0.99 -8.28 9.54
N PHE A 138 1.94 -8.74 8.73
CA PHE A 138 3.25 -9.18 9.21
C PHE A 138 4.27 -8.12 8.84
N GLU A 139 4.87 -7.48 9.85
CA GLU A 139 5.89 -6.46 9.59
C GLU A 139 7.07 -7.07 8.85
N ALA A 140 7.61 -6.31 7.88
CA ALA A 140 8.79 -6.71 7.17
C ALA A 140 10.02 -6.70 8.09
N GLU A 141 11.06 -7.37 7.66
CA GLU A 141 12.34 -7.41 8.37
C GLU A 141 12.86 -5.97 8.58
N GLU A 142 13.60 -5.75 9.65
CA GLU A 142 14.03 -4.41 10.06
C GLU A 142 14.81 -3.68 8.95
N TYR A 143 15.61 -4.42 8.17
CA TYR A 143 16.42 -3.82 7.10
C TYR A 143 15.60 -3.26 5.94
N HIS A 144 14.31 -3.60 5.82
CA HIS A 144 13.43 -3.02 4.81
C HIS A 144 12.85 -1.68 5.23
N LYS A 145 12.79 -1.43 6.54
CA LYS A 145 12.19 -0.20 7.07
C LYS A 145 13.05 1.00 6.72
N LYS A 146 12.44 2.02 6.13
CA LYS A 146 13.11 3.25 5.71
C LYS A 146 14.31 3.00 4.80
N TYR A 147 14.13 2.07 3.87
CA TYR A 147 15.17 1.62 2.95
C TYR A 147 15.86 2.77 2.21
N PHE A 148 15.10 3.72 1.67
CA PHE A 148 15.67 4.85 0.94
C PHE A 148 16.44 5.80 1.85
N TYR A 149 16.02 6.00 3.08
CA TYR A 149 16.78 6.80 4.04
C TYR A 149 18.12 6.15 4.35
N ASN A 150 18.12 4.85 4.57
CA ASN A 150 19.34 4.10 4.86
C ASN A 150 20.32 4.15 3.68
N LEU A 151 19.81 4.04 2.45
CA LEU A 151 20.65 4.17 1.26
C LEU A 151 21.30 5.56 1.17
N SER A 152 20.54 6.62 1.44
CA SER A 152 21.05 7.98 1.43
C SER A 152 22.19 8.17 2.43
N LEU A 153 22.08 7.57 3.61
CA LEU A 153 23.14 7.62 4.62
C LEU A 153 24.40 6.86 4.20
N ILE A 154 24.24 5.76 3.47
CA ILE A 154 25.37 4.96 3.00
C ILE A 154 26.16 5.70 1.91
N HIS A 155 25.49 6.51 1.10
CA HIS A 155 26.09 7.19 -0.05
C HIS A 155 26.59 8.60 0.24
N ILE A 156 26.52 9.05 1.46
CA ILE A 156 27.03 10.36 1.87
C ILE A 156 28.53 10.33 2.16
#